data_edf9b8e7fed7e0d90e0307eac677b0bd
#
_entry.id   edf9b8e7fed7e0d90e0307eac677b0bd
#
_cell.length_a   1.000
_cell.length_b   1.000
_cell.length_c   1.000
_cell.angle_alpha   90.00
_cell.angle_beta   90.00
_cell.angle_gamma   90.00
#
_symmetry.space_group_name_H-M   'P 1'
#
loop_
_entity.id
_entity.type
_entity.pdbx_description
1 polymer ?
#
loop_
_entity_poly.entity_id
_entity_poly.type
_entity_poly.pdbx_seq_one_letter_code
_entity_poly.pdbx_strand_id
1 'polypeptide(L)'
;MRDTPSDLPIRLEAVTVRAGAVSILHDMTLEIAGGAPTVLLGPNGSGKSTLIKLGMRLISPSAGRITFGGRSTANATRSAIVFQKPVMLRRTAAANIAFALSAAGRTPDAATIAQLLAQVGLAALADRPARRLSGGEQQRLALARALARAPEVLFLDEPTASLDPAATKGVEDIVTRTASKGLKIIMATHDLGQARRLAGDVVFLAGGRVVERAASPQFFTSPSTNAARRFLAGDLVL
;
A
#
# COMPACT_ATOMS: atom_id res chain seq x y z
N MET A 1 16.58 12.09 -20.82
CA MET A 1 15.54 11.95 -19.77
C MET A 1 16.03 12.75 -18.57
N ARG A 2 15.31 13.77 -18.12
CA ARG A 2 15.66 14.44 -16.85
C ARG A 2 15.36 13.44 -15.74
N ASP A 3 16.36 13.04 -14.96
CA ASP A 3 16.17 12.22 -13.77
C ASP A 3 15.23 12.97 -12.82
N THR A 4 13.98 12.53 -12.79
CA THR A 4 13.03 13.09 -11.84
C THR A 4 13.44 12.57 -10.46
N PRO A 5 13.76 13.45 -9.51
CA PRO A 5 14.26 13.02 -8.21
C PRO A 5 13.26 12.10 -7.49
N SER A 6 13.78 11.08 -6.80
CA SER A 6 13.00 10.10 -6.02
C SER A 6 12.10 10.79 -4.98
N ASP A 7 10.90 10.23 -4.74
CA ASP A 7 10.04 10.62 -3.63
C ASP A 7 10.39 9.88 -2.31
N LEU A 8 11.38 8.99 -2.35
CA LEU A 8 11.90 8.33 -1.17
C LEU A 8 13.18 9.02 -0.65
N PRO A 9 13.40 9.03 0.67
CA PRO A 9 12.52 8.54 1.71
C PRO A 9 11.29 9.44 1.93
N ILE A 10 10.18 8.83 2.39
CA ILE A 10 9.04 9.57 2.93
C ILE A 10 9.30 9.80 4.41
N ARG A 11 9.35 11.07 4.85
CA ARG A 11 9.60 11.44 6.25
C ARG A 11 8.43 12.19 6.82
N LEU A 12 7.98 11.76 7.99
CA LEU A 12 7.02 12.43 8.83
C LEU A 12 7.75 12.99 10.04
N GLU A 13 7.50 14.25 10.39
CA GLU A 13 8.10 14.92 11.52
C GLU A 13 6.99 15.55 12.38
N ALA A 14 6.78 14.99 13.58
CA ALA A 14 5.77 15.42 14.54
C ALA A 14 4.37 15.55 13.93
N VAL A 15 4.00 14.63 13.04
CA VAL A 15 2.76 14.71 12.26
C VAL A 15 1.56 14.35 13.10
N THR A 16 0.59 15.26 13.14
CA THR A 16 -0.73 15.04 13.74
C THR A 16 -1.81 15.17 12.66
N VAL A 17 -2.79 14.26 12.66
CA VAL A 17 -3.97 14.32 11.78
C VAL A 17 -5.23 14.32 12.63
N ARG A 18 -6.12 15.28 12.40
CA ARG A 18 -7.42 15.41 13.07
C ARG A 18 -8.57 15.28 12.07
N ALA A 19 -9.67 14.68 12.55
CA ALA A 19 -10.97 14.70 11.88
C ALA A 19 -11.97 15.38 12.85
N GLY A 20 -12.25 16.65 12.63
CA GLY A 20 -12.98 17.48 13.59
C GLY A 20 -12.24 17.57 14.91
N ALA A 21 -12.92 17.23 16.01
CA ALA A 21 -12.34 17.24 17.35
C ALA A 21 -11.46 16.01 17.66
N VAL A 22 -11.56 14.94 16.84
CA VAL A 22 -10.86 13.68 17.09
C VAL A 22 -9.47 13.72 16.45
N SER A 23 -8.43 13.44 17.23
CA SER A 23 -7.08 13.20 16.71
C SER A 23 -6.95 11.73 16.32
N ILE A 24 -6.55 11.47 15.07
CA ILE A 24 -6.39 10.12 14.52
C ILE A 24 -4.93 9.69 14.53
N LEU A 25 -4.01 10.61 14.20
CA LEU A 25 -2.57 10.41 14.34
C LEU A 25 -2.03 11.45 15.30
N HIS A 26 -1.11 11.01 16.16
CA HIS A 26 -0.61 11.82 17.27
C HIS A 26 0.92 11.93 17.19
N ASP A 27 1.43 13.12 16.87
CA ASP A 27 2.86 13.45 16.96
C ASP A 27 3.76 12.37 16.33
N MET A 28 3.39 11.94 15.12
CA MET A 28 4.02 10.80 14.45
C MET A 28 5.32 11.23 13.80
N THR A 29 6.43 10.61 14.20
CA THR A 29 7.72 10.75 13.54
C THR A 29 8.13 9.40 12.96
N LEU A 30 8.34 9.35 11.65
CA LEU A 30 8.59 8.12 10.91
C LEU A 30 9.34 8.43 9.62
N GLU A 31 10.33 7.61 9.28
CA GLU A 31 10.96 7.61 7.97
C GLU A 31 10.66 6.27 7.25
N ILE A 32 10.21 6.32 6.02
CA ILE A 32 10.05 5.14 5.16
C ILE A 32 11.01 5.27 3.98
N ALA A 33 12.08 4.50 4.02
CA ALA A 33 13.10 4.46 2.98
C ALA A 33 12.69 3.53 1.81
N GLY A 34 13.45 3.57 0.72
CA GLY A 34 13.37 2.59 -0.36
C GLY A 34 13.74 1.17 0.08
N GLY A 35 13.69 0.21 -0.85
CA GLY A 35 14.07 -1.18 -0.59
C GLY A 35 12.88 -2.09 -0.25
N ALA A 36 13.06 -3.05 0.67
CA ALA A 36 12.08 -4.06 1.02
C ALA A 36 10.71 -3.50 1.44
N PRO A 37 9.62 -4.29 1.34
CA PRO A 37 8.29 -3.84 1.75
C PRO A 37 8.23 -3.41 3.21
N THR A 38 7.60 -2.25 3.46
CA THR A 38 7.24 -1.81 4.82
C THR A 38 5.80 -2.18 5.11
N VAL A 39 5.56 -2.93 6.18
CA VAL A 39 4.22 -3.27 6.62
C VAL A 39 3.81 -2.42 7.82
N LEU A 40 2.72 -1.69 7.65
CA LEU A 40 2.02 -0.98 8.71
C LEU A 40 1.10 -1.98 9.41
N LEU A 41 1.46 -2.41 10.60
CA LEU A 41 0.76 -3.43 11.37
C LEU A 41 0.08 -2.80 12.59
N GLY A 42 -1.06 -3.32 12.99
CA GLY A 42 -1.76 -2.83 14.18
C GLY A 42 -3.25 -3.12 14.15
N PRO A 43 -3.95 -2.95 15.28
CA PRO A 43 -5.38 -3.20 15.38
C PRO A 43 -6.20 -2.25 14.49
N ASN A 44 -7.49 -2.58 14.32
CA ASN A 44 -8.42 -1.66 13.64
C ASN A 44 -8.49 -0.33 14.39
N GLY A 45 -8.57 0.77 13.65
CA GLY A 45 -8.57 2.12 14.25
C GLY A 45 -7.20 2.67 14.66
N SER A 46 -6.11 1.92 14.52
CA SER A 46 -4.76 2.40 14.90
C SER A 46 -4.17 3.51 14.01
N GLY A 47 -4.85 3.90 12.93
CA GLY A 47 -4.41 4.97 12.04
C GLY A 47 -3.71 4.53 10.75
N LYS A 48 -3.60 3.23 10.45
CA LYS A 48 -2.91 2.68 9.25
C LYS A 48 -3.39 3.31 7.94
N SER A 49 -4.70 3.26 7.68
CA SER A 49 -5.29 3.84 6.46
C SER A 49 -5.14 5.37 6.41
N THR A 50 -5.14 6.04 7.56
CA THR A 50 -4.88 7.48 7.65
C THR A 50 -3.44 7.79 7.26
N LEU A 51 -2.48 7.00 7.75
CA LEU A 51 -1.07 7.12 7.38
C LEU A 51 -0.85 6.88 5.88
N ILE A 52 -1.51 5.87 5.29
CA ILE A 52 -1.49 5.64 3.84
C ILE A 52 -2.05 6.85 3.08
N LYS A 53 -3.22 7.38 3.48
CA LYS A 53 -3.83 8.56 2.84
C LYS A 53 -2.92 9.78 2.92
N LEU A 54 -2.23 9.96 4.04
CA LEU A 54 -1.24 11.03 4.24
C LEU A 54 -0.04 10.84 3.27
N GLY A 55 0.53 9.64 3.21
CA GLY A 55 1.62 9.30 2.29
C GLY A 55 1.24 9.48 0.81
N MET A 56 -0.02 9.21 0.46
CA MET A 56 -0.60 9.47 -0.86
C MET A 56 -1.02 10.93 -1.07
N ARG A 57 -0.90 11.80 -0.05
CA ARG A 57 -1.35 13.21 -0.06
C ARG A 57 -2.84 13.37 -0.39
N LEU A 58 -3.64 12.37 -0.05
CA LEU A 58 -5.10 12.45 -0.12
C LEU A 58 -5.67 13.29 1.03
N ILE A 59 -4.88 13.47 2.09
CA ILE A 59 -5.14 14.34 3.22
C ILE A 59 -3.86 15.10 3.58
N SER A 60 -4.02 16.27 4.23
CA SER A 60 -2.91 17.04 4.78
C SER A 60 -2.78 16.83 6.30
N PRO A 61 -1.57 16.95 6.86
CA PRO A 61 -1.41 16.95 8.30
C PRO A 61 -2.05 18.19 8.92
N SER A 62 -2.59 18.05 10.14
CA SER A 62 -3.12 19.17 10.94
C SER A 62 -1.99 19.92 11.67
N ALA A 63 -0.89 19.23 11.95
CA ALA A 63 0.35 19.78 12.50
C ALA A 63 1.53 18.89 12.09
N GLY A 64 2.75 19.41 12.22
CA GLY A 64 3.96 18.74 11.74
C GLY A 64 4.14 18.85 10.24
N ARG A 65 5.09 18.10 9.68
CA ARG A 65 5.34 18.10 8.23
C ARG A 65 5.61 16.71 7.68
N ILE A 66 5.32 16.53 6.39
CA ILE A 66 5.71 15.36 5.61
C ILE A 66 6.58 15.80 4.44
N THR A 67 7.65 15.05 4.18
CA THR A 67 8.54 15.30 3.04
C THR A 67 8.73 14.04 2.21
N PHE A 68 9.02 14.24 0.92
CA PHE A 68 9.18 13.20 -0.08
C PHE A 68 10.51 13.41 -0.81
N GLY A 69 11.49 12.55 -0.56
CA GLY A 69 12.86 12.75 -1.05
C GLY A 69 13.44 14.10 -0.63
N GLY A 70 13.14 14.55 0.59
CA GLY A 70 13.54 15.84 1.15
C GLY A 70 12.71 17.05 0.69
N ARG A 71 11.73 16.89 -0.20
CA ARG A 71 10.86 17.97 -0.70
C ARG A 71 9.52 17.98 0.03
N SER A 72 8.90 19.15 0.17
CA SER A 72 7.55 19.29 0.75
C SER A 72 6.44 18.81 -0.20
N THR A 73 6.75 18.62 -1.48
CA THR A 73 5.82 18.15 -2.51
C THR A 73 6.34 16.86 -3.14
N ALA A 74 5.52 15.80 -3.19
CA ALA A 74 5.81 14.60 -3.96
C ALA A 74 5.34 14.75 -5.41
N ASN A 75 5.86 13.93 -6.30
CA ASN A 75 5.32 13.80 -7.63
C ASN A 75 4.09 12.87 -7.61
N ALA A 76 2.90 13.41 -7.89
CA ALA A 76 1.64 12.66 -7.85
C ALA A 76 1.60 11.44 -8.79
N THR A 77 2.44 11.40 -9.83
CA THR A 77 2.51 10.28 -10.75
C THR A 77 3.37 9.13 -10.24
N ARG A 78 4.22 9.36 -9.23
CA ARG A 78 5.16 8.38 -8.70
C ARG A 78 4.59 7.47 -7.61
N SER A 79 3.38 7.74 -7.16
CA SER A 79 2.71 6.93 -6.16
C SER A 79 1.39 6.38 -6.69
N ALA A 80 1.05 5.16 -6.30
CA ALA A 80 -0.23 4.54 -6.59
C ALA A 80 -0.79 3.88 -5.33
N ILE A 81 -2.11 3.70 -5.29
CA ILE A 81 -2.79 3.06 -4.16
C ILE A 81 -3.77 2.01 -4.66
N VAL A 82 -3.86 0.91 -3.90
CA VAL A 82 -4.93 -0.08 -4.00
C VAL A 82 -5.66 -0.11 -2.66
N PHE A 83 -6.94 0.16 -2.70
CA PHE A 83 -7.81 0.15 -1.53
C PHE A 83 -8.33 -1.26 -1.24
N GLN A 84 -8.78 -1.49 -0.01
CA GLN A 84 -9.40 -2.73 0.45
C GLN A 84 -10.58 -3.16 -0.46
N LYS A 85 -11.41 -2.20 -0.87
CA LYS A 85 -12.53 -2.42 -1.81
C LYS A 85 -12.29 -1.61 -3.08
N PRO A 86 -11.71 -2.22 -4.13
CA PRO A 86 -11.40 -1.50 -5.35
C PRO A 86 -12.67 -1.19 -6.15
N VAL A 87 -12.76 0.02 -6.70
CA VAL A 87 -13.84 0.40 -7.60
C VAL A 87 -13.48 0.05 -9.05
N MET A 88 -14.36 -0.72 -9.71
CA MET A 88 -14.19 -1.09 -11.11
C MET A 88 -15.01 -0.17 -12.03
N LEU A 89 -14.37 0.31 -13.10
CA LEU A 89 -15.07 1.02 -14.17
C LEU A 89 -16.04 0.05 -14.88
N ARG A 90 -17.16 0.58 -15.43
CA ARG A 90 -18.12 -0.19 -16.23
C ARG A 90 -17.56 -0.50 -17.63
N ARG A 91 -16.43 -1.19 -17.67
CA ARG A 91 -15.67 -1.54 -18.88
C ARG A 91 -15.07 -2.94 -18.70
N THR A 92 -14.46 -3.49 -19.75
CA THR A 92 -13.71 -4.76 -19.67
C THR A 92 -12.47 -4.60 -18.79
N ALA A 93 -11.83 -5.73 -18.43
CA ALA A 93 -10.58 -5.71 -17.68
C ALA A 93 -9.49 -4.96 -18.46
N ALA A 94 -9.32 -5.25 -19.76
CA ALA A 94 -8.37 -4.55 -20.64
C ALA A 94 -8.65 -3.04 -20.71
N ALA A 95 -9.91 -2.64 -20.87
CA ALA A 95 -10.29 -1.23 -20.94
C ALA A 95 -10.11 -0.49 -19.59
N ASN A 96 -10.15 -1.19 -18.45
CA ASN A 96 -9.77 -0.62 -17.16
C ASN A 96 -8.27 -0.28 -17.09
N ILE A 97 -7.41 -1.14 -17.66
CA ILE A 97 -5.97 -0.90 -17.73
C ILE A 97 -5.66 0.21 -18.75
N ALA A 98 -6.30 0.19 -19.92
CA ALA A 98 -6.15 1.25 -20.93
C ALA A 98 -6.47 2.63 -20.33
N PHE A 99 -7.56 2.73 -19.58
CA PHE A 99 -7.91 3.96 -18.88
C PHE A 99 -6.83 4.39 -17.87
N ALA A 100 -6.27 3.44 -17.10
CA ALA A 100 -5.22 3.75 -16.12
C ALA A 100 -3.92 4.24 -16.79
N LEU A 101 -3.54 3.65 -17.94
CA LEU A 101 -2.41 4.11 -18.77
C LEU A 101 -2.65 5.53 -19.27
N SER A 102 -3.81 5.80 -19.89
CA SER A 102 -4.17 7.14 -20.38
C SER A 102 -4.16 8.19 -19.26
N ALA A 103 -4.74 7.86 -18.10
CA ALA A 103 -4.76 8.74 -16.94
C ALA A 103 -3.36 9.02 -16.36
N ALA A 104 -2.39 8.15 -16.64
CA ALA A 104 -0.98 8.34 -16.30
C ALA A 104 -0.17 9.04 -17.41
N GLY A 105 -0.82 9.53 -18.48
CA GLY A 105 -0.14 10.15 -19.64
C GLY A 105 0.64 9.16 -20.50
N ARG A 106 0.31 7.86 -20.42
CA ARG A 106 0.95 6.78 -21.19
C ARG A 106 0.03 6.30 -22.30
N THR A 107 0.61 5.88 -23.43
CA THR A 107 -0.14 5.31 -24.54
C THR A 107 -0.70 3.94 -24.16
N PRO A 108 -2.02 3.69 -24.29
CA PRO A 108 -2.63 2.42 -23.97
C PRO A 108 -2.51 1.42 -25.14
N ASP A 109 -1.28 1.01 -25.48
CA ASP A 109 -1.05 0.03 -26.51
C ASP A 109 -1.44 -1.41 -26.07
N ALA A 110 -1.80 -2.25 -27.04
CA ALA A 110 -2.30 -3.60 -26.78
C ALA A 110 -1.25 -4.50 -26.09
N ALA A 111 0.04 -4.33 -26.42
CA ALA A 111 1.11 -5.15 -25.85
C ALA A 111 1.30 -4.84 -24.36
N THR A 112 1.34 -3.56 -23.99
CA THR A 112 1.43 -3.12 -22.57
C THR A 112 0.21 -3.59 -21.77
N ILE A 113 -1.01 -3.49 -22.34
CA ILE A 113 -2.23 -3.97 -21.67
C ILE A 113 -2.16 -5.47 -21.44
N ALA A 114 -1.79 -6.26 -22.47
CA ALA A 114 -1.65 -7.72 -22.36
C ALA A 114 -0.60 -8.11 -21.32
N GLN A 115 0.54 -7.42 -21.29
CA GLN A 115 1.61 -7.65 -20.31
C GLN A 115 1.14 -7.39 -18.88
N LEU A 116 0.42 -6.29 -18.62
CA LEU A 116 -0.10 -5.96 -17.31
C LEU A 116 -1.15 -6.97 -16.84
N LEU A 117 -2.05 -7.43 -17.75
CA LEU A 117 -3.01 -8.50 -17.45
C LEU A 117 -2.30 -9.82 -17.13
N ALA A 118 -1.30 -10.20 -17.91
CA ALA A 118 -0.51 -11.41 -17.68
C ALA A 118 0.23 -11.34 -16.32
N GLN A 119 0.80 -10.18 -15.98
CA GLN A 119 1.52 -9.97 -14.72
C GLN A 119 0.65 -10.26 -13.48
N VAL A 120 -0.67 -10.03 -13.58
CA VAL A 120 -1.62 -10.28 -12.51
C VAL A 120 -2.49 -11.53 -12.71
N GLY A 121 -2.18 -12.36 -13.72
CA GLY A 121 -2.88 -13.61 -13.99
C GLY A 121 -4.31 -13.41 -14.52
N LEU A 122 -4.57 -12.36 -15.29
CA LEU A 122 -5.87 -12.03 -15.87
C LEU A 122 -5.88 -12.02 -17.40
N ALA A 123 -4.86 -12.57 -18.08
CA ALA A 123 -4.77 -12.53 -19.53
C ALA A 123 -6.00 -13.13 -20.23
N ALA A 124 -6.50 -14.28 -19.75
CA ALA A 124 -7.70 -14.93 -20.30
C ALA A 124 -9.02 -14.19 -20.02
N LEU A 125 -8.98 -13.14 -19.20
CA LEU A 125 -10.16 -12.37 -18.77
C LEU A 125 -10.15 -10.94 -19.32
N ALA A 126 -9.31 -10.66 -20.33
CA ALA A 126 -9.12 -9.31 -20.89
C ALA A 126 -10.44 -8.65 -21.29
N ASP A 127 -11.33 -9.37 -21.96
CA ASP A 127 -12.61 -8.86 -22.48
C ASP A 127 -13.77 -9.00 -21.50
N ARG A 128 -13.52 -9.62 -20.33
CA ARG A 128 -14.56 -9.80 -19.32
C ARG A 128 -14.92 -8.44 -18.69
N PRO A 129 -16.21 -8.12 -18.52
CA PRO A 129 -16.64 -6.93 -17.78
C PRO A 129 -16.05 -6.94 -16.38
N ALA A 130 -15.28 -5.90 -16.01
CA ALA A 130 -14.51 -5.85 -14.77
C ALA A 130 -15.37 -6.02 -13.50
N ARG A 131 -16.63 -5.58 -13.55
CA ARG A 131 -17.59 -5.77 -12.45
C ARG A 131 -18.11 -7.20 -12.28
N ARG A 132 -17.90 -8.07 -13.28
CA ARG A 132 -18.24 -9.51 -13.24
C ARG A 132 -17.06 -10.40 -12.84
N LEU A 133 -15.93 -9.81 -12.55
CA LEU A 133 -14.78 -10.49 -11.95
C LEU A 133 -15.08 -10.83 -10.50
N SER A 134 -14.53 -11.95 -10.00
CA SER A 134 -14.55 -12.28 -8.57
C SER A 134 -13.82 -11.23 -7.73
N GLY A 135 -14.00 -11.22 -6.42
CA GLY A 135 -13.32 -10.27 -5.53
C GLY A 135 -11.80 -10.29 -5.68
N GLY A 136 -11.20 -11.48 -5.71
CA GLY A 136 -9.76 -11.65 -5.91
C GLY A 136 -9.29 -11.20 -7.31
N GLU A 137 -10.07 -11.47 -8.37
CA GLU A 137 -9.78 -10.98 -9.71
C GLU A 137 -9.87 -9.45 -9.79
N GLN A 138 -10.88 -8.84 -9.15
CA GLN A 138 -11.00 -7.37 -9.07
C GLN A 138 -9.82 -6.76 -8.33
N GLN A 139 -9.35 -7.39 -7.25
CA GLN A 139 -8.18 -6.93 -6.50
C GLN A 139 -6.91 -7.01 -7.36
N ARG A 140 -6.72 -8.12 -8.10
CA ARG A 140 -5.60 -8.26 -9.04
C ARG A 140 -5.68 -7.24 -10.18
N LEU A 141 -6.89 -6.95 -10.70
CA LEU A 141 -7.07 -5.89 -11.70
C LEU A 141 -6.75 -4.51 -11.13
N ALA A 142 -7.10 -4.23 -9.88
CA ALA A 142 -6.74 -2.98 -9.22
C ALA A 142 -5.20 -2.83 -9.08
N LEU A 143 -4.49 -3.92 -8.77
CA LEU A 143 -3.02 -3.95 -8.80
C LEU A 143 -2.48 -3.64 -10.19
N ALA A 144 -3.00 -4.28 -11.25
CA ALA A 144 -2.59 -4.00 -12.62
C ALA A 144 -2.80 -2.52 -13.00
N ARG A 145 -3.92 -1.93 -12.60
CA ARG A 145 -4.21 -0.50 -12.81
C ARG A 145 -3.24 0.41 -12.06
N ALA A 146 -2.86 0.04 -10.84
CA ALA A 146 -1.85 0.77 -10.07
C ALA A 146 -0.48 0.68 -10.72
N LEU A 147 -0.07 -0.52 -11.17
CA LEU A 147 1.19 -0.76 -11.87
C LEU A 147 1.26 -0.09 -13.25
N ALA A 148 0.12 0.09 -13.93
CA ALA A 148 0.04 0.82 -15.19
C ALA A 148 0.60 2.25 -15.11
N ARG A 149 0.59 2.85 -13.92
CA ARG A 149 1.17 4.18 -13.66
C ARG A 149 2.69 4.18 -13.55
N ALA A 150 3.34 2.99 -13.54
CA ALA A 150 4.77 2.82 -13.27
C ALA A 150 5.23 3.59 -12.00
N PRO A 151 4.58 3.37 -10.85
CA PRO A 151 4.90 4.12 -9.65
C PRO A 151 6.26 3.75 -9.08
N GLU A 152 6.84 4.63 -8.26
CA GLU A 152 8.00 4.34 -7.41
C GLU A 152 7.57 3.74 -6.06
N VAL A 153 6.37 4.14 -5.58
CA VAL A 153 5.79 3.66 -4.33
C VAL A 153 4.37 3.17 -4.56
N LEU A 154 4.09 1.94 -4.15
CA LEU A 154 2.76 1.35 -4.16
C LEU A 154 2.24 1.21 -2.74
N PHE A 155 1.16 1.91 -2.44
CA PHE A 155 0.43 1.78 -1.20
C PHE A 155 -0.68 0.74 -1.32
N LEU A 156 -0.81 -0.13 -0.33
CA LEU A 156 -1.82 -1.18 -0.24
C LEU A 156 -2.57 -1.04 1.09
N ASP A 157 -3.86 -0.73 1.04
CA ASP A 157 -4.67 -0.58 2.24
C ASP A 157 -5.53 -1.85 2.42
N GLU A 158 -5.07 -2.76 3.27
CA GLU A 158 -5.71 -4.06 3.56
C GLU A 158 -6.16 -4.83 2.30
N PRO A 159 -5.25 -5.10 1.34
CA PRO A 159 -5.61 -5.53 -0.01
C PRO A 159 -6.26 -6.93 -0.08
N THR A 160 -6.27 -7.69 1.01
CA THR A 160 -6.73 -9.08 1.05
C THR A 160 -7.79 -9.35 2.12
N ALA A 161 -8.21 -8.33 2.88
CA ALA A 161 -9.08 -8.50 4.06
C ALA A 161 -10.45 -9.16 3.79
N SER A 162 -10.89 -9.21 2.53
CA SER A 162 -12.18 -9.81 2.15
C SER A 162 -12.02 -10.95 1.13
N LEU A 163 -10.82 -11.53 1.03
CA LEU A 163 -10.48 -12.56 0.06
C LEU A 163 -10.36 -13.94 0.72
N ASP A 164 -10.66 -14.98 -0.04
CA ASP A 164 -10.35 -16.34 0.35
C ASP A 164 -8.83 -16.59 0.33
N PRO A 165 -8.34 -17.69 0.95
CA PRO A 165 -6.91 -17.97 1.03
C PRO A 165 -6.20 -18.07 -0.33
N ALA A 166 -6.84 -18.64 -1.35
CA ALA A 166 -6.24 -18.80 -2.68
C ALA A 166 -6.10 -17.45 -3.38
N ALA A 167 -7.13 -16.60 -3.31
CA ALA A 167 -7.09 -15.24 -3.85
C ALA A 167 -6.07 -14.36 -3.09
N THR A 168 -5.98 -14.51 -1.76
CA THR A 168 -4.98 -13.85 -0.92
C THR A 168 -3.57 -14.20 -1.39
N LYS A 169 -3.27 -15.50 -1.55
CA LYS A 169 -1.97 -15.98 -2.05
C LYS A 169 -1.64 -15.37 -3.42
N GLY A 170 -2.63 -15.32 -4.34
CA GLY A 170 -2.44 -14.71 -5.65
C GLY A 170 -2.06 -13.22 -5.59
N VAL A 171 -2.65 -12.46 -4.67
CA VAL A 171 -2.30 -11.05 -4.43
C VAL A 171 -0.90 -10.93 -3.82
N GLU A 172 -0.58 -11.75 -2.80
CA GLU A 172 0.75 -11.76 -2.15
C GLU A 172 1.87 -12.09 -3.13
N ASP A 173 1.66 -13.04 -4.05
CA ASP A 173 2.64 -13.38 -5.07
C ASP A 173 2.91 -12.22 -6.04
N ILE A 174 1.87 -11.44 -6.39
CA ILE A 174 2.04 -10.24 -7.21
C ILE A 174 2.84 -9.18 -6.45
N VAL A 175 2.52 -8.95 -5.17
CA VAL A 175 3.23 -8.01 -4.31
C VAL A 175 4.70 -8.38 -4.20
N THR A 176 5.01 -9.64 -3.90
CA THR A 176 6.38 -10.16 -3.77
C THR A 176 7.17 -9.98 -5.08
N ARG A 177 6.60 -10.42 -6.23
CA ARG A 177 7.25 -10.26 -7.53
C ARG A 177 7.46 -8.80 -7.93
N THR A 178 6.59 -7.92 -7.47
CA THR A 178 6.70 -6.50 -7.80
C THR A 178 7.74 -5.81 -6.92
N ALA A 179 7.78 -6.16 -5.64
CA ALA A 179 8.81 -5.68 -4.70
C ALA A 179 10.21 -6.14 -5.11
N SER A 180 10.37 -7.39 -5.58
CA SER A 180 11.67 -7.92 -6.04
C SER A 180 12.22 -7.20 -7.28
N LYS A 181 11.37 -6.46 -8.01
CA LYS A 181 11.76 -5.59 -9.12
C LYS A 181 12.11 -4.16 -8.70
N GLY A 182 12.20 -3.90 -7.40
CA GLY A 182 12.61 -2.60 -6.85
C GLY A 182 11.47 -1.62 -6.57
N LEU A 183 10.19 -2.00 -6.80
CA LEU A 183 9.07 -1.14 -6.42
C LEU A 183 8.94 -1.11 -4.89
N LYS A 184 8.97 0.08 -4.28
CA LYS A 184 8.68 0.21 -2.85
C LYS A 184 7.21 -0.10 -2.57
N ILE A 185 6.97 -1.05 -1.66
CA ILE A 185 5.63 -1.38 -1.17
C ILE A 185 5.46 -0.85 0.26
N ILE A 186 4.34 -0.18 0.50
CA ILE A 186 3.90 0.21 1.84
C ILE A 186 2.51 -0.39 2.02
N MET A 187 2.36 -1.38 2.89
CA MET A 187 1.12 -2.14 3.04
C MET A 187 0.59 -2.06 4.46
N ALA A 188 -0.68 -1.67 4.59
CA ALA A 188 -1.41 -1.82 5.85
C ALA A 188 -2.08 -3.18 5.91
N THR A 189 -1.96 -3.85 7.05
CA THR A 189 -2.69 -5.08 7.36
C THR A 189 -2.84 -5.25 8.87
N HIS A 190 -3.80 -6.03 9.29
CA HIS A 190 -3.94 -6.55 10.66
C HIS A 190 -3.65 -8.06 10.73
N ASP A 191 -3.40 -8.72 9.57
CA ASP A 191 -3.06 -10.13 9.47
C ASP A 191 -1.58 -10.35 9.77
N LEU A 192 -1.28 -11.01 10.90
CA LEU A 192 0.08 -11.32 11.34
C LEU A 192 0.79 -12.29 10.38
N GLY A 193 0.06 -13.26 9.82
CA GLY A 193 0.62 -14.23 8.88
C GLY A 193 1.06 -13.54 7.59
N GLN A 194 0.23 -12.66 7.04
CA GLN A 194 0.55 -11.84 5.87
C GLN A 194 1.74 -10.91 6.13
N ALA A 195 1.71 -10.19 7.26
CA ALA A 195 2.81 -9.32 7.64
C ALA A 195 4.14 -10.08 7.74
N ARG A 196 4.14 -11.27 8.34
CA ARG A 196 5.34 -12.13 8.48
C ARG A 196 5.88 -12.60 7.12
N ARG A 197 4.99 -12.86 6.13
CA ARG A 197 5.41 -13.33 4.80
C ARG A 197 5.95 -12.22 3.91
N LEU A 198 5.44 -10.98 4.05
CA LEU A 198 5.69 -9.91 3.08
C LEU A 198 6.60 -8.81 3.61
N ALA A 199 6.68 -8.59 4.93
CA ALA A 199 7.42 -7.46 5.47
C ALA A 199 8.94 -7.64 5.39
N GLY A 200 9.64 -6.63 4.92
CA GLY A 200 11.06 -6.43 5.19
C GLY A 200 11.25 -5.71 6.53
N ASP A 201 10.46 -4.66 6.77
CA ASP A 201 10.35 -3.99 8.06
C ASP A 201 8.87 -3.80 8.46
N VAL A 202 8.64 -3.76 9.76
CA VAL A 202 7.30 -3.57 10.37
C VAL A 202 7.29 -2.24 11.10
N VAL A 203 6.23 -1.46 10.85
CA VAL A 203 5.85 -0.29 11.64
C VAL A 203 4.59 -0.63 12.39
N PHE A 204 4.71 -0.88 13.69
CA PHE A 204 3.58 -1.22 14.55
C PHE A 204 2.90 0.06 15.07
N LEU A 205 1.60 0.18 14.78
CA LEU A 205 0.77 1.31 15.17
C LEU A 205 -0.27 0.88 16.20
N ALA A 206 -0.41 1.69 17.26
CA ALA A 206 -1.50 1.59 18.22
C ALA A 206 -1.88 2.99 18.70
N GLY A 207 -3.18 3.25 18.88
CA GLY A 207 -3.69 4.54 19.35
C GLY A 207 -3.19 5.75 18.55
N GLY A 208 -3.06 5.63 17.23
CA GLY A 208 -2.58 6.71 16.35
C GLY A 208 -1.10 7.07 16.48
N ARG A 209 -0.28 6.21 17.08
CA ARG A 209 1.17 6.41 17.28
C ARG A 209 1.97 5.26 16.68
N VAL A 210 3.21 5.53 16.27
CA VAL A 210 4.21 4.49 16.04
C VAL A 210 4.70 4.00 17.41
N VAL A 211 4.40 2.76 17.73
CA VAL A 211 4.79 2.13 19.02
C VAL A 211 6.13 1.42 18.89
N GLU A 212 6.33 0.75 17.74
CA GLU A 212 7.59 0.04 17.48
C GLU A 212 7.86 0.02 15.99
N ARG A 213 9.13 0.11 15.61
CA ARG A 213 9.62 -0.18 14.27
C ARG A 213 10.81 -1.11 14.36
N ALA A 214 10.76 -2.21 13.61
CA ALA A 214 11.84 -3.18 13.57
C ALA A 214 11.89 -3.91 12.21
N ALA A 215 13.02 -4.52 11.90
CA ALA A 215 13.11 -5.51 10.83
C ALA A 215 12.13 -6.66 11.11
N SER A 216 11.53 -7.23 10.06
CA SER A 216 10.49 -8.25 10.20
C SER A 216 10.89 -9.44 11.09
N PRO A 217 12.07 -10.06 10.93
CA PRO A 217 12.46 -11.15 11.82
C PRO A 217 12.52 -10.74 13.28
N GLN A 218 13.08 -9.58 13.60
CA GLN A 218 13.18 -9.09 14.97
C GLN A 218 11.79 -8.80 15.56
N PHE A 219 10.91 -8.12 14.83
CA PHE A 219 9.58 -7.79 15.30
C PHE A 219 8.79 -9.05 15.72
N PHE A 220 8.86 -10.11 14.91
CA PHE A 220 8.08 -11.32 15.14
C PHE A 220 8.71 -12.32 16.13
N THR A 221 9.99 -12.20 16.44
CA THR A 221 10.67 -13.12 17.38
C THR A 221 11.00 -12.48 18.71
N SER A 222 11.33 -11.18 18.72
CA SER A 222 11.81 -10.47 19.91
C SER A 222 11.36 -8.99 19.87
N PRO A 223 10.03 -8.74 19.92
CA PRO A 223 9.51 -7.37 19.94
C PRO A 223 9.97 -6.63 21.20
N SER A 224 10.36 -5.36 21.02
CA SER A 224 10.94 -4.56 22.09
C SER A 224 9.89 -4.02 23.06
N THR A 225 8.67 -3.72 22.57
CA THR A 225 7.61 -3.12 23.37
C THR A 225 6.63 -4.14 23.95
N ASN A 226 6.07 -3.84 25.11
CA ASN A 226 5.01 -4.68 25.69
C ASN A 226 3.74 -4.71 24.82
N ALA A 227 3.40 -3.58 24.20
CA ALA A 227 2.25 -3.51 23.31
C ALA A 227 2.40 -4.42 22.09
N ALA A 228 3.59 -4.48 21.46
CA ALA A 228 3.86 -5.40 20.36
C ALA A 228 3.81 -6.87 20.81
N ARG A 229 4.37 -7.20 21.98
CA ARG A 229 4.28 -8.58 22.56
C ARG A 229 2.84 -9.01 22.77
N ARG A 230 2.00 -8.15 23.39
CA ARG A 230 0.58 -8.44 23.60
C ARG A 230 -0.18 -8.59 22.28
N PHE A 231 0.06 -7.70 21.32
CA PHE A 231 -0.56 -7.81 20.01
C PHE A 231 -0.21 -9.10 19.28
N LEU A 232 1.06 -9.53 19.32
CA LEU A 232 1.50 -10.81 18.73
C LEU A 232 0.94 -12.03 19.46
N ALA A 233 0.63 -11.92 20.76
CA ALA A 233 -0.04 -12.95 21.54
C ALA A 233 -1.56 -13.02 21.26
N GLY A 234 -2.11 -12.08 20.50
CA GLY A 234 -3.56 -12.00 20.23
C GLY A 234 -4.36 -11.22 21.27
N ASP A 235 -3.69 -10.54 22.20
CA ASP A 235 -4.36 -9.69 23.19
C ASP A 235 -4.87 -8.39 22.55
N LEU A 236 -5.97 -7.86 23.13
CA LEU A 236 -6.45 -6.53 22.76
C LEU A 236 -5.43 -5.46 23.18
N VAL A 237 -4.96 -4.71 22.20
CA VAL A 237 -4.15 -3.49 22.40
C VAL A 237 -5.04 -2.31 22.04
N LEU A 238 -5.45 -1.56 23.06
CA LEU A 238 -6.26 -0.34 22.94
C LEU A 238 -5.37 0.88 22.82
#